data_065a63360c711f06b0ce27ac752406b8
#
_entry.id   065a63360c711f06b0ce27ac752406b8
#
_cell.length_a   1.000
_cell.length_b   1.000
_cell.length_c   1.000
_cell.angle_alpha   90.00
_cell.angle_beta   90.00
_cell.angle_gamma   90.00
#
_symmetry.space_group_name_H-M   'P 1'
#
loop_
_entity.id
_entity.type
_entity.pdbx_description
1 polymer ?
#
loop_
_entity_poly.entity_id
_entity_poly.type
_entity_poly.pdbx_seq_one_letter_code
_entity_poly.pdbx_strand_id
1 'polypeptide(L)'
;MQIGSMEDKSIFAQEQFVPRRFLSNRHVQTLAGNFLPRKSVLPDPQDLFVQVADGARVLCHCHWQASPAEHGTILIVHGLEGSSESQYVIGTGSKAWAAGMNVVRMNMRNCGGTDHLTPTLYHSGLSADVAAVLRAVRDEKRLQKIFVAGYSMGGNLVLKMAGEWGSDAPAELQAVASVSPAADLAASADAMHVGANKMYEWKFLVGLMRRYKRKAALFPDIYKKAPRWPASIREFDDVITARYCGFTGAQDYYHRAAAARVVDKIAVPTLVINANDDPFIRITPETHAKLVTNPHITLLETDHGGHCAFLAHPNGDDGRWAERQILSFFRSRGAF
;
A
#
# COMPACT_ATOMS: atom_id res chain seq x y z
N MET A 1 12.08 -33.30 35.91
CA MET A 1 12.42 -33.03 34.53
C MET A 1 11.10 -32.75 33.80
N GLN A 2 10.64 -31.49 33.84
CA GLN A 2 9.40 -31.06 33.22
C GLN A 2 9.73 -30.63 31.79
N ILE A 3 9.18 -31.37 30.84
CA ILE A 3 9.20 -31.02 29.40
C ILE A 3 8.20 -29.89 29.24
N GLY A 4 8.72 -28.64 29.08
CA GLY A 4 7.89 -27.50 28.74
C GLY A 4 7.25 -27.71 27.40
N SER A 5 5.92 -27.64 27.34
CA SER A 5 5.12 -27.60 26.11
C SER A 5 5.60 -26.42 25.26
N MET A 6 6.16 -26.72 24.08
CA MET A 6 6.33 -25.71 23.04
C MET A 6 4.93 -25.23 22.66
N GLU A 7 4.62 -23.98 23.00
CA GLU A 7 3.42 -23.31 22.49
C GLU A 7 3.41 -23.38 20.97
N ASP A 8 2.37 -23.95 20.45
CA ASP A 8 2.05 -24.04 19.03
C ASP A 8 1.86 -22.61 18.48
N LYS A 9 2.95 -22.04 17.94
CA LYS A 9 2.86 -20.78 17.19
C LYS A 9 1.96 -21.08 16.01
N SER A 10 0.75 -20.53 16.02
CA SER A 10 -0.24 -20.77 14.98
C SER A 10 0.39 -20.51 13.59
N ILE A 11 0.59 -21.59 12.85
CA ILE A 11 1.16 -21.52 11.50
C ILE A 11 0.20 -20.72 10.64
N PHE A 12 0.70 -19.69 9.94
CA PHE A 12 -0.11 -18.95 8.98
C PHE A 12 -0.68 -19.91 7.93
N ALA A 13 -1.99 -20.16 7.98
CA ALA A 13 -2.68 -21.01 7.06
C ALA A 13 -2.92 -20.25 5.74
N GLN A 14 -2.20 -20.66 4.70
CA GLN A 14 -2.41 -20.13 3.35
C GLN A 14 -3.67 -20.74 2.75
N GLU A 15 -4.67 -19.90 2.49
CA GLU A 15 -5.87 -20.31 1.76
C GLU A 15 -5.63 -20.20 0.25
N GLN A 16 -5.93 -21.27 -0.50
CA GLN A 16 -5.83 -21.21 -1.96
C GLN A 16 -6.83 -20.18 -2.52
N PHE A 17 -6.35 -19.32 -3.40
CA PHE A 17 -7.21 -18.38 -4.10
C PHE A 17 -7.96 -19.09 -5.23
N VAL A 18 -9.29 -19.02 -5.20
CA VAL A 18 -10.17 -19.46 -6.29
C VAL A 18 -11.04 -18.29 -6.70
N PRO A 19 -10.92 -17.78 -7.94
CA PRO A 19 -11.68 -16.60 -8.37
C PRO A 19 -13.19 -16.89 -8.34
N ARG A 20 -13.96 -15.88 -7.97
CA ARG A 20 -15.42 -15.92 -8.05
C ARG A 20 -15.86 -16.24 -9.48
N ARG A 21 -16.91 -17.05 -9.63
CA ARG A 21 -17.48 -17.41 -10.93
C ARG A 21 -17.67 -16.16 -11.81
N PHE A 22 -17.23 -16.24 -13.07
CA PHE A 22 -17.20 -15.17 -14.08
C PHE A 22 -16.24 -14.01 -13.80
N LEU A 23 -15.43 -14.06 -12.74
CA LEU A 23 -14.41 -13.06 -12.41
C LEU A 23 -12.96 -13.56 -12.60
N SER A 24 -12.72 -14.57 -13.43
CA SER A 24 -11.36 -15.05 -13.74
C SER A 24 -10.59 -14.13 -14.70
N ASN A 25 -11.29 -13.26 -15.46
CA ASN A 25 -10.62 -12.30 -16.31
C ASN A 25 -10.00 -11.16 -15.49
N ARG A 26 -8.70 -10.92 -15.66
CA ARG A 26 -7.92 -9.93 -14.89
C ARG A 26 -8.50 -8.51 -14.90
N HIS A 27 -9.00 -8.05 -16.06
CA HIS A 27 -9.57 -6.71 -16.19
C HIS A 27 -10.92 -6.61 -15.47
N VAL A 28 -11.77 -7.62 -15.65
CA VAL A 28 -13.07 -7.71 -14.97
C VAL A 28 -12.85 -7.77 -13.45
N GLN A 29 -11.92 -8.59 -12.99
CA GLN A 29 -11.54 -8.71 -11.59
C GLN A 29 -11.10 -7.34 -11.03
N THR A 30 -10.14 -6.68 -11.69
CA THR A 30 -9.63 -5.36 -11.30
C THR A 30 -10.73 -4.30 -11.20
N LEU A 31 -11.61 -4.22 -12.20
CA LEU A 31 -12.72 -3.27 -12.20
C LEU A 31 -13.76 -3.61 -11.13
N ALA A 32 -14.17 -4.86 -11.03
CA ALA A 32 -15.11 -5.30 -10.00
C ALA A 32 -14.59 -5.03 -8.58
N GLY A 33 -13.27 -5.20 -8.36
CA GLY A 33 -12.61 -4.87 -7.09
C GLY A 33 -12.83 -3.43 -6.65
N ASN A 34 -12.83 -2.50 -7.61
CA ASN A 34 -13.01 -1.07 -7.36
C ASN A 34 -14.47 -0.63 -7.26
N PHE A 35 -15.40 -1.27 -8.00
CA PHE A 35 -16.76 -0.78 -8.13
C PHE A 35 -17.78 -1.54 -7.28
N LEU A 36 -17.50 -2.77 -6.87
CA LEU A 36 -18.43 -3.50 -6.01
C LEU A 36 -18.55 -2.80 -4.65
N PRO A 37 -19.79 -2.42 -4.26
CA PRO A 37 -20.01 -1.69 -3.01
C PRO A 37 -19.58 -2.52 -1.79
N ARG A 38 -19.21 -1.81 -0.72
CA ARG A 38 -18.87 -2.40 0.58
C ARG A 38 -19.69 -1.78 1.68
N LYS A 39 -19.94 -2.58 2.71
CA LYS A 39 -20.39 -2.05 3.99
C LYS A 39 -19.17 -1.77 4.86
N SER A 40 -19.08 -0.56 5.38
CA SER A 40 -18.11 -0.21 6.43
C SER A 40 -18.75 -0.48 7.78
N VAL A 41 -17.96 -1.05 8.69
CA VAL A 41 -18.32 -1.17 10.12
C VAL A 41 -17.44 -0.25 10.98
N LEU A 42 -16.62 0.57 10.33
CA LEU A 42 -15.79 1.55 11.03
C LEU A 42 -16.68 2.65 11.62
N PRO A 43 -16.46 3.05 12.87
CA PRO A 43 -17.08 4.25 13.43
C PRO A 43 -16.57 5.50 12.74
N ASP A 44 -17.07 6.67 13.13
CA ASP A 44 -16.53 7.95 12.64
C ASP A 44 -15.04 8.05 13.02
N PRO A 45 -14.17 8.49 12.08
CA PRO A 45 -12.74 8.57 12.34
C PRO A 45 -12.39 9.78 13.21
N GLN A 46 -11.33 9.64 13.99
CA GLN A 46 -10.58 10.75 14.53
C GLN A 46 -9.52 11.17 13.50
N ASP A 47 -9.54 12.44 13.09
CA ASP A 47 -8.52 12.99 12.22
C ASP A 47 -7.21 13.22 12.97
N LEU A 48 -6.11 12.74 12.39
CA LEU A 48 -4.75 12.95 12.88
C LEU A 48 -3.89 13.55 11.76
N PHE A 49 -3.37 14.75 12.01
CA PHE A 49 -2.42 15.41 11.09
C PHE A 49 -0.99 15.12 11.54
N VAL A 50 -0.24 14.40 10.72
CA VAL A 50 1.13 14.02 11.02
C VAL A 50 2.11 14.83 10.18
N GLN A 51 3.10 15.47 10.83
CA GLN A 51 4.23 16.09 10.16
C GLN A 51 5.15 15.01 9.62
N VAL A 52 5.32 14.93 8.30
CA VAL A 52 6.14 13.90 7.63
C VAL A 52 7.47 14.43 7.09
N ALA A 53 7.53 15.74 6.86
CA ALA A 53 8.73 16.49 6.50
C ALA A 53 8.50 17.99 6.78
N ASP A 54 9.53 18.80 6.66
CA ASP A 54 9.41 20.26 6.83
C ASP A 54 8.34 20.83 5.90
N GLY A 55 7.36 21.53 6.47
CA GLY A 55 6.24 22.09 5.74
C GLY A 55 5.29 21.06 5.09
N ALA A 56 5.43 19.77 5.38
CA ALA A 56 4.60 18.72 4.81
C ALA A 56 3.87 17.91 5.87
N ARG A 57 2.54 17.88 5.82
CA ARG A 57 1.68 17.09 6.68
C ARG A 57 0.80 16.14 5.87
N VAL A 58 0.46 15.02 6.46
CA VAL A 58 -0.51 14.06 5.93
C VAL A 58 -1.67 13.92 6.90
N LEU A 59 -2.85 13.56 6.39
CA LEU A 59 -4.05 13.27 7.19
C LEU A 59 -4.23 11.76 7.31
N CYS A 60 -4.37 11.29 8.54
CA CYS A 60 -4.77 9.92 8.85
C CYS A 60 -6.17 9.91 9.47
N HIS A 61 -7.04 9.04 9.00
CA HIS A 61 -8.32 8.73 9.63
C HIS A 61 -8.12 7.56 10.61
N CYS A 62 -8.22 7.85 11.89
CA CYS A 62 -7.90 6.91 12.97
C CYS A 62 -9.17 6.42 13.66
N HIS A 63 -9.20 5.12 13.97
CA HIS A 63 -10.25 4.48 14.74
C HIS A 63 -9.59 3.73 15.89
N TRP A 64 -9.93 4.11 17.12
CA TRP A 64 -9.29 3.59 18.31
C TRP A 64 -10.25 2.72 19.11
N GLN A 65 -9.82 1.50 19.45
CA GLN A 65 -10.49 0.67 20.46
C GLN A 65 -10.40 1.34 21.85
N ALA A 66 -11.21 0.89 22.77
CA ALA A 66 -11.02 1.28 24.17
C ALA A 66 -9.62 0.81 24.61
N SER A 67 -8.84 1.66 25.29
CA SER A 67 -7.45 1.37 25.67
C SER A 67 -6.54 1.03 24.47
N PRO A 68 -6.27 1.96 23.53
CA PRO A 68 -5.58 1.66 22.27
C PRO A 68 -4.23 0.92 22.44
N ALA A 69 -3.49 1.18 23.53
CA ALA A 69 -2.20 0.54 23.81
C ALA A 69 -2.28 -0.99 24.00
N GLU A 70 -3.45 -1.51 24.35
CA GLU A 70 -3.68 -2.94 24.60
C GLU A 70 -4.03 -3.72 23.33
N HIS A 71 -4.33 -3.01 22.23
CA HIS A 71 -4.75 -3.57 20.96
C HIS A 71 -3.68 -3.47 19.88
N GLY A 72 -3.59 -4.47 19.02
CA GLY A 72 -2.80 -4.34 17.79
C GLY A 72 -3.35 -3.22 16.91
N THR A 73 -2.47 -2.49 16.24
CA THR A 73 -2.85 -1.37 15.36
C THR A 73 -2.44 -1.67 13.92
N ILE A 74 -3.39 -1.55 12.99
CA ILE A 74 -3.07 -1.62 11.56
C ILE A 74 -2.98 -0.22 10.95
N LEU A 75 -1.84 0.08 10.30
CA LEU A 75 -1.65 1.23 9.41
C LEU A 75 -1.85 0.79 7.96
N ILE A 76 -2.78 1.43 7.24
CA ILE A 76 -3.11 1.05 5.86
C ILE A 76 -2.74 2.17 4.89
N VAL A 77 -1.97 1.83 3.85
CA VAL A 77 -1.47 2.76 2.83
C VAL A 77 -2.08 2.42 1.47
N HIS A 78 -2.75 3.40 0.86
CA HIS A 78 -3.46 3.23 -0.41
C HIS A 78 -2.53 3.25 -1.63
N GLY A 79 -3.06 2.90 -2.81
CA GLY A 79 -2.36 2.95 -4.10
C GLY A 79 -2.44 4.30 -4.80
N LEU A 80 -1.91 4.34 -6.03
CA LEU A 80 -1.90 5.53 -6.89
C LEU A 80 -3.33 6.07 -7.09
N GLU A 81 -3.50 7.38 -6.93
CA GLU A 81 -4.77 8.11 -7.03
C GLU A 81 -5.87 7.60 -6.07
N GLY A 82 -5.48 6.84 -5.04
CA GLY A 82 -6.36 6.43 -3.96
C GLY A 82 -6.45 7.45 -2.82
N SER A 83 -7.08 7.02 -1.73
CA SER A 83 -7.19 7.73 -0.46
C SER A 83 -7.52 6.75 0.67
N SER A 84 -7.64 7.26 1.90
CA SER A 84 -8.21 6.53 3.03
C SER A 84 -9.60 5.95 2.75
N GLU A 85 -10.34 6.47 1.75
CA GLU A 85 -11.67 6.03 1.34
C GLU A 85 -11.66 4.98 0.21
N SER A 86 -10.50 4.53 -0.23
CA SER A 86 -10.40 3.46 -1.22
C SER A 86 -11.04 2.17 -0.70
N GLN A 87 -11.77 1.45 -1.57
CA GLN A 87 -12.58 0.28 -1.21
C GLN A 87 -11.80 -0.78 -0.41
N TYR A 88 -10.57 -1.08 -0.83
CA TYR A 88 -9.71 -2.05 -0.14
C TYR A 88 -9.17 -1.52 1.20
N VAL A 89 -8.97 -0.20 1.35
CA VAL A 89 -8.58 0.44 2.62
C VAL A 89 -9.71 0.33 3.63
N ILE A 90 -10.93 0.71 3.22
CA ILE A 90 -12.14 0.58 4.04
C ILE A 90 -12.39 -0.90 4.41
N GLY A 91 -12.27 -1.81 3.43
CA GLY A 91 -12.54 -3.23 3.66
C GLY A 91 -11.57 -3.89 4.63
N THR A 92 -10.27 -3.66 4.42
CA THR A 92 -9.22 -4.15 5.34
C THR A 92 -9.39 -3.54 6.72
N GLY A 93 -9.62 -2.22 6.80
CA GLY A 93 -9.85 -1.52 8.04
C GLY A 93 -11.09 -2.04 8.79
N SER A 94 -12.20 -2.25 8.08
CA SER A 94 -13.43 -2.78 8.68
C SER A 94 -13.24 -4.18 9.28
N LYS A 95 -12.52 -5.06 8.57
CA LYS A 95 -12.22 -6.41 9.07
C LYS A 95 -11.27 -6.37 10.28
N ALA A 96 -10.25 -5.50 10.22
CA ALA A 96 -9.32 -5.31 11.33
C ALA A 96 -10.03 -4.74 12.58
N TRP A 97 -10.90 -3.75 12.40
CA TRP A 97 -11.73 -3.18 13.47
C TRP A 97 -12.62 -4.24 14.11
N ALA A 98 -13.32 -5.03 13.32
CA ALA A 98 -14.18 -6.11 13.80
C ALA A 98 -13.40 -7.21 14.54
N ALA A 99 -12.10 -7.36 14.23
CA ALA A 99 -11.18 -8.27 14.94
C ALA A 99 -10.57 -7.64 16.21
N GLY A 100 -10.98 -6.43 16.60
CA GLY A 100 -10.49 -5.76 17.81
C GLY A 100 -9.20 -4.96 17.64
N MET A 101 -8.74 -4.69 16.41
CA MET A 101 -7.58 -3.85 16.18
C MET A 101 -7.95 -2.36 16.15
N ASN A 102 -7.01 -1.49 16.50
CA ASN A 102 -7.05 -0.10 16.08
C ASN A 102 -6.77 0.00 14.58
N VAL A 103 -7.33 1.02 13.92
CA VAL A 103 -7.16 1.20 12.47
C VAL A 103 -6.72 2.62 12.17
N VAL A 104 -5.63 2.75 11.42
CA VAL A 104 -5.10 4.02 10.89
C VAL A 104 -5.10 3.95 9.37
N ARG A 105 -5.92 4.78 8.72
CA ARG A 105 -6.04 4.87 7.27
C ARG A 105 -5.34 6.13 6.80
N MET A 106 -4.11 5.99 6.28
CA MET A 106 -3.27 7.11 5.86
C MET A 106 -3.72 7.63 4.50
N ASN A 107 -3.87 8.96 4.37
CA ASN A 107 -3.83 9.62 3.07
C ASN A 107 -2.38 10.02 2.78
N MET A 108 -1.83 9.55 1.64
CA MET A 108 -0.55 10.07 1.16
C MET A 108 -0.63 11.57 0.86
N ARG A 109 0.51 12.25 0.75
CA ARG A 109 0.54 13.70 0.41
C ARG A 109 -0.41 14.01 -0.73
N ASN A 110 -1.20 15.07 -0.61
CA ASN A 110 -2.15 15.54 -1.62
C ASN A 110 -3.34 14.60 -1.91
N CYS A 111 -3.48 13.49 -1.19
CA CYS A 111 -4.59 12.56 -1.37
C CYS A 111 -5.70 12.81 -0.34
N GLY A 112 -6.93 12.36 -0.65
CA GLY A 112 -8.06 12.56 0.28
C GLY A 112 -8.44 14.03 0.53
N GLY A 113 -8.27 14.93 -0.46
CA GLY A 113 -8.61 16.34 -0.30
C GLY A 113 -7.55 17.20 0.42
N THR A 114 -6.37 16.67 0.65
CA THR A 114 -5.30 17.30 1.46
C THR A 114 -4.25 18.05 0.63
N ASP A 115 -4.57 18.48 -0.58
CA ASP A 115 -3.63 19.16 -1.49
C ASP A 115 -2.97 20.40 -0.86
N HIS A 116 -3.63 21.04 0.11
CA HIS A 116 -3.17 22.25 0.80
C HIS A 116 -2.20 21.99 1.97
N LEU A 117 -2.10 20.75 2.45
CA LEU A 117 -1.31 20.41 3.66
C LEU A 117 0.19 20.30 3.40
N THR A 118 0.62 20.27 2.15
CA THR A 118 2.03 20.17 1.78
C THR A 118 2.29 20.82 0.44
N PRO A 119 3.40 21.55 0.26
CA PRO A 119 3.78 22.09 -1.05
C PRO A 119 4.29 21.02 -2.02
N THR A 120 4.76 19.85 -1.55
CA THR A 120 5.40 18.83 -2.39
C THR A 120 4.40 17.86 -3.01
N LEU A 121 4.77 17.19 -4.11
CA LEU A 121 4.00 16.12 -4.71
C LEU A 121 4.23 14.80 -3.97
N TYR A 122 3.27 13.87 -4.05
CA TYR A 122 3.50 12.50 -3.61
C TYR A 122 4.14 11.68 -4.74
N HIS A 123 4.92 10.68 -4.36
CA HIS A 123 5.56 9.76 -5.29
C HIS A 123 5.92 8.43 -4.61
N SER A 124 6.25 7.41 -5.39
CA SER A 124 6.50 6.04 -4.90
C SER A 124 7.74 5.89 -4.00
N GLY A 125 8.54 6.93 -3.82
CA GLY A 125 9.73 6.90 -2.97
C GLY A 125 9.51 7.41 -1.54
N LEU A 126 8.29 7.84 -1.17
CA LEU A 126 8.00 8.45 0.14
C LEU A 126 7.77 7.42 1.27
N SER A 127 8.60 6.39 1.35
CA SER A 127 8.62 5.42 2.46
C SER A 127 8.83 6.09 3.82
N ALA A 128 9.60 7.18 3.87
CA ALA A 128 9.82 7.98 5.07
C ALA A 128 8.53 8.60 5.64
N ASP A 129 7.53 8.91 4.80
CA ASP A 129 6.24 9.40 5.26
C ASP A 129 5.48 8.32 6.04
N VAL A 130 5.49 7.07 5.53
CA VAL A 130 4.88 5.93 6.23
C VAL A 130 5.57 5.69 7.56
N ALA A 131 6.90 5.75 7.57
CA ALA A 131 7.70 5.63 8.78
C ALA A 131 7.41 6.74 9.80
N ALA A 132 7.20 7.97 9.35
CA ALA A 132 6.83 9.10 10.22
C ALA A 132 5.44 8.92 10.83
N VAL A 133 4.45 8.47 10.04
CA VAL A 133 3.10 8.16 10.54
C VAL A 133 3.15 7.04 11.57
N LEU A 134 3.88 5.95 11.29
CA LEU A 134 4.04 4.84 12.24
C LEU A 134 4.59 5.35 13.57
N ARG A 135 5.68 6.13 13.56
CA ARG A 135 6.26 6.71 14.78
C ARG A 135 5.29 7.62 15.50
N ALA A 136 4.60 8.52 14.78
CA ALA A 136 3.65 9.44 15.38
C ALA A 136 2.50 8.74 16.11
N VAL A 137 1.87 7.74 15.49
CA VAL A 137 0.76 7.00 16.13
C VAL A 137 1.27 6.12 17.28
N ARG A 138 2.46 5.51 17.14
CA ARG A 138 3.12 4.76 18.21
C ARG A 138 3.29 5.62 19.47
N ASP A 139 3.89 6.78 19.30
CA ASP A 139 4.27 7.65 20.42
C ASP A 139 3.04 8.30 21.06
N GLU A 140 2.07 8.77 20.23
CA GLU A 140 0.85 9.39 20.74
C GLU A 140 -0.02 8.44 21.56
N LYS A 141 -0.17 7.20 21.10
CA LYS A 141 -1.05 6.20 21.74
C LYS A 141 -0.29 5.15 22.54
N ARG A 142 1.04 5.25 22.63
CA ARG A 142 1.93 4.27 23.32
C ARG A 142 1.72 2.84 22.83
N LEU A 143 1.58 2.69 21.50
CA LEU A 143 1.28 1.41 20.88
C LEU A 143 2.45 0.43 21.00
N GLN A 144 2.14 -0.82 21.32
CA GLN A 144 3.13 -1.89 21.48
C GLN A 144 3.22 -2.82 20.27
N LYS A 145 2.15 -2.89 19.48
CA LYS A 145 2.05 -3.79 18.33
C LYS A 145 1.47 -3.04 17.13
N ILE A 146 2.28 -2.83 16.10
CA ILE A 146 1.90 -2.15 14.88
C ILE A 146 2.10 -3.09 13.70
N PHE A 147 1.12 -3.13 12.83
CA PHE A 147 1.06 -3.88 11.59
C PHE A 147 0.85 -2.89 10.45
N VAL A 148 1.53 -3.07 9.34
CA VAL A 148 1.41 -2.14 8.21
C VAL A 148 0.97 -2.88 6.97
N ALA A 149 -0.09 -2.41 6.31
CA ALA A 149 -0.57 -2.98 5.05
C ALA A 149 -0.54 -1.93 3.94
N GLY A 150 -0.07 -2.31 2.75
CA GLY A 150 -0.01 -1.42 1.60
C GLY A 150 -0.53 -2.07 0.33
N TYR A 151 -1.16 -1.28 -0.54
CA TYR A 151 -1.74 -1.73 -1.80
C TYR A 151 -1.10 -1.01 -2.98
N SER A 152 -0.70 -1.74 -4.03
CA SER A 152 -0.14 -1.17 -5.26
C SER A 152 1.08 -0.26 -4.96
N MET A 153 1.01 1.04 -5.26
CA MET A 153 2.02 2.01 -4.88
C MET A 153 2.25 2.06 -3.35
N GLY A 154 1.18 1.96 -2.55
CA GLY A 154 1.29 1.83 -1.10
C GLY A 154 2.02 0.54 -0.69
N GLY A 155 1.83 -0.54 -1.44
CA GLY A 155 2.58 -1.79 -1.28
C GLY A 155 4.07 -1.60 -1.50
N ASN A 156 4.46 -0.86 -2.54
CA ASN A 156 5.86 -0.47 -2.73
C ASN A 156 6.40 0.35 -1.55
N LEU A 157 5.63 1.32 -1.06
CA LEU A 157 6.07 2.19 0.06
C LEU A 157 6.33 1.39 1.33
N VAL A 158 5.45 0.45 1.69
CA VAL A 158 5.61 -0.33 2.92
C VAL A 158 6.76 -1.35 2.83
N LEU A 159 6.96 -1.97 1.65
CA LEU A 159 8.12 -2.83 1.41
C LEU A 159 9.42 -2.04 1.43
N LYS A 160 9.44 -0.86 0.79
CA LYS A 160 10.60 0.03 0.79
C LYS A 160 10.94 0.48 2.20
N MET A 161 9.97 0.91 2.98
CA MET A 161 10.15 1.27 4.40
C MET A 161 10.78 0.13 5.20
N ALA A 162 10.22 -1.08 5.08
CA ALA A 162 10.71 -2.25 5.80
C ALA A 162 12.14 -2.63 5.39
N GLY A 163 12.45 -2.56 4.09
CA GLY A 163 13.80 -2.85 3.58
C GLY A 163 14.83 -1.77 3.89
N GLU A 164 14.41 -0.50 3.96
CA GLU A 164 15.29 0.60 4.39
C GLU A 164 15.64 0.53 5.88
N TRP A 165 14.74 0.05 6.70
CA TRP A 165 15.01 -0.21 8.10
C TRP A 165 15.85 -1.49 8.31
N GLY A 166 15.57 -2.52 7.51
CA GLY A 166 16.25 -3.82 7.72
C GLY A 166 16.14 -4.28 9.16
N SER A 167 17.28 -4.58 9.79
CA SER A 167 17.38 -4.97 11.21
C SER A 167 17.07 -3.85 12.20
N ASP A 168 17.08 -2.58 11.77
CA ASP A 168 16.84 -1.42 12.63
C ASP A 168 15.34 -1.04 12.68
N ALA A 169 14.47 -1.91 12.21
CA ALA A 169 13.02 -1.73 12.31
C ALA A 169 12.60 -1.59 13.78
N PRO A 170 11.67 -0.67 14.10
CA PRO A 170 11.16 -0.52 15.46
C PRO A 170 10.57 -1.85 15.99
N ALA A 171 10.84 -2.18 17.26
CA ALA A 171 10.37 -3.42 17.87
C ALA A 171 8.83 -3.54 17.87
N GLU A 172 8.12 -2.41 17.86
CA GLU A 172 6.67 -2.36 17.79
C GLU A 172 6.13 -2.76 16.40
N LEU A 173 6.93 -2.70 15.34
CA LEU A 173 6.56 -3.17 14.00
C LEU A 173 6.62 -4.70 13.94
N GLN A 174 5.47 -5.35 14.10
CA GLN A 174 5.37 -6.79 14.19
C GLN A 174 5.32 -7.50 12.84
N ALA A 175 4.67 -6.88 11.84
CA ALA A 175 4.60 -7.42 10.49
C ALA A 175 4.20 -6.36 9.44
N VAL A 176 4.55 -6.66 8.18
CA VAL A 176 4.16 -5.88 7.00
C VAL A 176 3.39 -6.76 6.03
N ALA A 177 2.38 -6.22 5.35
CA ALA A 177 1.70 -6.89 4.25
C ALA A 177 1.61 -5.97 3.02
N SER A 178 1.85 -6.54 1.86
CA SER A 178 1.83 -5.80 0.59
C SER A 178 1.03 -6.56 -0.46
N VAL A 179 0.06 -5.89 -1.08
CA VAL A 179 -0.81 -6.48 -2.11
C VAL A 179 -0.55 -5.81 -3.45
N SER A 180 -0.25 -6.62 -4.47
CA SER A 180 0.08 -6.17 -5.82
C SER A 180 1.09 -5.02 -5.83
N PRO A 181 2.26 -5.13 -5.13
CA PRO A 181 3.19 -4.02 -5.00
C PRO A 181 3.80 -3.61 -6.34
N ALA A 182 3.83 -2.32 -6.61
CA ALA A 182 4.58 -1.76 -7.74
C ALA A 182 6.09 -1.74 -7.40
N ALA A 183 6.65 -2.90 -7.02
CA ALA A 183 8.03 -3.01 -6.55
C ALA A 183 9.06 -2.72 -7.65
N ASP A 184 8.77 -3.10 -8.89
CA ASP A 184 9.53 -2.79 -10.11
C ASP A 184 8.83 -1.67 -10.88
N LEU A 185 9.04 -0.41 -10.47
CA LEU A 185 8.33 0.75 -11.01
C LEU A 185 8.50 0.93 -12.52
N ALA A 186 9.71 0.79 -13.05
CA ALA A 186 9.99 0.97 -14.47
C ALA A 186 9.23 -0.06 -15.32
N ALA A 187 9.32 -1.34 -14.97
CA ALA A 187 8.65 -2.43 -15.68
C ALA A 187 7.11 -2.31 -15.60
N SER A 188 6.60 -1.87 -14.45
CA SER A 188 5.16 -1.66 -14.26
C SER A 188 4.65 -0.44 -15.06
N ALA A 189 5.40 0.66 -15.10
CA ALA A 189 5.07 1.83 -15.93
C ALA A 189 5.03 1.47 -17.41
N ASP A 190 6.01 0.71 -17.90
CA ASP A 190 6.05 0.25 -19.30
C ASP A 190 4.90 -0.71 -19.62
N ALA A 191 4.59 -1.64 -18.73
CA ALA A 191 3.45 -2.55 -18.90
C ALA A 191 2.10 -1.81 -18.92
N MET A 192 1.98 -0.69 -18.21
CA MET A 192 0.77 0.14 -18.23
C MET A 192 0.55 0.83 -19.58
N HIS A 193 1.63 1.14 -20.33
CA HIS A 193 1.55 1.80 -21.64
C HIS A 193 1.19 0.86 -22.81
N VAL A 194 0.91 -0.43 -22.55
CA VAL A 194 0.73 -1.45 -23.60
C VAL A 194 -0.72 -1.93 -23.70
N GLY A 195 -1.24 -2.04 -24.93
CA GLY A 195 -2.52 -2.68 -25.24
C GLY A 195 -3.71 -2.10 -24.45
N ALA A 196 -4.55 -2.98 -23.89
CA ALA A 196 -5.73 -2.59 -23.12
C ALA A 196 -5.40 -1.83 -21.82
N ASN A 197 -4.17 -1.93 -21.32
CA ASN A 197 -3.74 -1.22 -20.11
C ASN A 197 -3.70 0.30 -20.28
N LYS A 198 -3.62 0.80 -21.53
CA LYS A 198 -3.72 2.24 -21.82
C LYS A 198 -4.97 2.91 -21.26
N MET A 199 -6.05 2.14 -21.05
CA MET A 199 -7.26 2.63 -20.38
C MET A 199 -6.98 3.00 -18.91
N TYR A 200 -6.22 2.17 -18.20
CA TYR A 200 -5.80 2.47 -16.82
C TYR A 200 -4.82 3.62 -16.78
N GLU A 201 -3.83 3.61 -17.68
CA GLU A 201 -2.86 4.70 -17.81
C GLU A 201 -3.55 6.05 -18.02
N TRP A 202 -4.49 6.12 -18.96
CA TRP A 202 -5.25 7.34 -19.20
C TRP A 202 -6.03 7.81 -17.96
N LYS A 203 -6.70 6.89 -17.26
CA LYS A 203 -7.41 7.21 -16.02
C LYS A 203 -6.46 7.80 -14.97
N PHE A 204 -5.29 7.19 -14.78
CA PHE A 204 -4.29 7.68 -13.84
C PHE A 204 -3.72 9.04 -14.27
N LEU A 205 -3.38 9.21 -15.55
CA LEU A 205 -2.90 10.49 -16.07
C LEU A 205 -3.91 11.62 -15.86
N VAL A 206 -5.20 11.36 -16.08
CA VAL A 206 -6.26 12.35 -15.82
C VAL A 206 -6.26 12.75 -14.33
N GLY A 207 -6.16 11.80 -13.43
CA GLY A 207 -6.09 12.05 -11.98
C GLY A 207 -4.85 12.86 -11.59
N LEU A 208 -3.69 12.40 -12.03
CA LEU A 208 -2.39 13.04 -11.78
C LEU A 208 -2.34 14.49 -12.31
N MET A 209 -2.81 14.71 -13.55
CA MET A 209 -2.86 16.05 -14.13
C MET A 209 -3.85 16.97 -13.44
N ARG A 210 -5.00 16.46 -12.99
CA ARG A 210 -5.95 17.24 -12.16
C ARG A 210 -5.31 17.65 -10.84
N ARG A 211 -4.61 16.73 -10.19
CA ARG A 211 -3.86 16.99 -8.95
C ARG A 211 -2.76 18.01 -9.17
N TYR A 212 -1.95 17.85 -10.22
CA TYR A 212 -0.93 18.83 -10.58
C TYR A 212 -1.51 20.24 -10.78
N LYS A 213 -2.64 20.36 -11.49
CA LYS A 213 -3.32 21.66 -11.67
C LYS A 213 -3.78 22.28 -10.34
N ARG A 214 -4.32 21.47 -9.41
CA ARG A 214 -4.65 21.96 -8.06
C ARG A 214 -3.41 22.44 -7.31
N LYS A 215 -2.30 21.69 -7.39
CA LYS A 215 -1.03 22.09 -6.78
C LYS A 215 -0.50 23.39 -7.36
N ALA A 216 -0.54 23.54 -8.67
CA ALA A 216 -0.11 24.77 -9.33
C ALA A 216 -0.97 26.00 -8.95
N ALA A 217 -2.26 25.79 -8.69
CA ALA A 217 -3.14 26.86 -8.20
C ALA A 217 -2.86 27.23 -6.72
N LEU A 218 -2.56 26.24 -5.88
CA LEU A 218 -2.28 26.45 -4.46
C LEU A 218 -0.86 26.98 -4.19
N PHE A 219 0.11 26.63 -5.03
CA PHE A 219 1.53 26.94 -4.86
C PHE A 219 2.15 27.46 -6.17
N PRO A 220 1.69 28.63 -6.69
CA PRO A 220 2.10 29.13 -8.00
C PRO A 220 3.59 29.50 -8.09
N ASP A 221 4.21 29.80 -6.96
CA ASP A 221 5.64 30.12 -6.90
C ASP A 221 6.52 28.88 -7.14
N ILE A 222 6.01 27.70 -6.80
CA ILE A 222 6.71 26.40 -6.97
C ILE A 222 6.37 25.77 -8.31
N TYR A 223 5.08 25.66 -8.62
CA TYR A 223 4.60 24.93 -9.78
C TYR A 223 4.25 25.87 -10.93
N LYS A 224 4.96 25.73 -12.01
CA LYS A 224 4.70 26.49 -13.24
C LYS A 224 3.58 25.82 -14.05
N LYS A 225 3.05 26.56 -15.04
CA LYS A 225 2.05 25.98 -15.96
C LYS A 225 2.56 24.63 -16.49
N ALA A 226 1.69 23.62 -16.40
CA ALA A 226 2.03 22.30 -16.94
C ALA A 226 2.44 22.41 -18.42
N PRO A 227 3.47 21.66 -18.86
CA PRO A 227 3.75 21.52 -20.26
C PRO A 227 2.55 20.87 -20.97
N ARG A 228 2.74 20.50 -22.24
CA ARG A 228 1.72 19.71 -22.96
C ARG A 228 1.24 18.51 -22.12
N TRP A 229 0.08 17.96 -22.44
CA TRP A 229 -0.43 16.75 -21.82
C TRP A 229 0.55 15.58 -22.03
N PRO A 230 1.01 14.89 -20.96
CA PRO A 230 1.92 13.75 -21.10
C PRO A 230 1.26 12.59 -21.86
N ALA A 231 2.01 11.94 -22.74
CA ALA A 231 1.52 10.80 -23.52
C ALA A 231 1.50 9.48 -22.72
N SER A 232 2.24 9.43 -21.60
CA SER A 232 2.36 8.25 -20.73
C SER A 232 2.62 8.65 -19.28
N ILE A 233 2.45 7.70 -18.35
CA ILE A 233 2.88 7.87 -16.95
C ILE A 233 4.39 8.12 -16.89
N ARG A 234 5.18 7.41 -17.69
CA ARG A 234 6.63 7.64 -17.74
C ARG A 234 6.98 9.07 -18.14
N GLU A 235 6.29 9.65 -19.15
CA GLU A 235 6.50 11.05 -19.52
C GLU A 235 6.03 12.01 -18.41
N PHE A 236 4.90 11.73 -17.74
CA PHE A 236 4.47 12.51 -16.57
C PHE A 236 5.53 12.48 -15.48
N ASP A 237 6.08 11.31 -15.20
CA ASP A 237 7.11 11.14 -14.17
C ASP A 237 8.41 11.84 -14.54
N ASP A 238 8.75 11.88 -15.82
CA ASP A 238 9.94 12.58 -16.29
C ASP A 238 9.82 14.10 -16.17
N VAL A 239 8.70 14.66 -16.67
CA VAL A 239 8.56 16.12 -16.79
C VAL A 239 7.94 16.78 -15.54
N ILE A 240 7.26 16.02 -14.67
CA ILE A 240 6.62 16.53 -13.46
C ILE A 240 7.20 15.89 -12.21
N THR A 241 7.03 14.57 -12.01
CA THR A 241 7.46 13.93 -10.76
C THR A 241 8.96 14.12 -10.52
N ALA A 242 9.80 13.81 -11.49
CA ALA A 242 11.25 13.95 -11.36
C ALA A 242 11.64 15.41 -11.09
N ARG A 243 11.11 16.32 -11.88
CA ARG A 243 11.42 17.75 -11.80
C ARG A 243 11.15 18.37 -10.44
N TYR A 244 10.00 18.03 -9.81
CA TYR A 244 9.55 18.65 -8.56
C TYR A 244 9.85 17.84 -7.30
N CYS A 245 10.37 16.60 -7.45
CA CYS A 245 10.67 15.70 -6.33
C CYS A 245 12.16 15.36 -6.19
N GLY A 246 13.06 16.09 -6.90
CA GLY A 246 14.51 15.96 -6.72
C GLY A 246 15.12 14.72 -7.39
N PHE A 247 14.57 14.31 -8.53
CA PHE A 247 15.11 13.26 -9.40
C PHE A 247 15.62 13.88 -10.71
N THR A 248 16.60 13.23 -11.34
CA THR A 248 17.19 13.70 -12.61
C THR A 248 16.33 13.36 -13.82
N GLY A 249 15.37 12.45 -13.69
CA GLY A 249 14.43 11.99 -14.71
C GLY A 249 13.62 10.81 -14.22
N ALA A 250 12.71 10.31 -15.05
CA ALA A 250 11.85 9.17 -14.70
C ALA A 250 12.66 7.91 -14.33
N GLN A 251 13.78 7.65 -15.03
CA GLN A 251 14.62 6.49 -14.77
C GLN A 251 15.27 6.55 -13.38
N ASP A 252 15.80 7.70 -12.97
CA ASP A 252 16.37 7.93 -11.65
C ASP A 252 15.28 7.81 -10.58
N TYR A 253 14.09 8.39 -10.84
CA TYR A 253 12.94 8.25 -9.97
C TYR A 253 12.58 6.78 -9.75
N TYR A 254 12.36 6.01 -10.81
CA TYR A 254 11.99 4.59 -10.69
C TYR A 254 13.07 3.79 -9.98
N HIS A 255 14.35 4.05 -10.29
CA HIS A 255 15.44 3.38 -9.62
C HIS A 255 15.47 3.67 -8.11
N ARG A 256 15.40 4.92 -7.69
CA ARG A 256 15.51 5.31 -6.28
C ARG A 256 14.25 5.03 -5.46
N ALA A 257 13.08 5.02 -6.10
CA ALA A 257 11.78 4.85 -5.45
C ALA A 257 11.33 3.37 -5.35
N ALA A 258 11.92 2.47 -6.12
CA ALA A 258 11.55 1.06 -6.18
C ALA A 258 11.93 0.28 -4.91
N ALA A 259 10.97 -0.47 -4.35
CA ALA A 259 11.22 -1.40 -3.26
C ALA A 259 12.13 -2.58 -3.69
N ALA A 260 12.14 -2.94 -4.96
CA ALA A 260 12.99 -3.98 -5.56
C ALA A 260 14.48 -3.87 -5.17
N ARG A 261 14.94 -2.65 -4.81
CA ARG A 261 16.33 -2.41 -4.40
C ARG A 261 16.63 -2.80 -2.96
N VAL A 262 15.62 -2.98 -2.14
CA VAL A 262 15.79 -3.16 -0.69
C VAL A 262 14.98 -4.32 -0.11
N VAL A 263 14.19 -5.04 -0.91
CA VAL A 263 13.37 -6.16 -0.42
C VAL A 263 14.21 -7.30 0.15
N ASP A 264 15.43 -7.48 -0.34
CA ASP A 264 16.42 -8.44 0.19
C ASP A 264 16.88 -8.11 1.61
N LYS A 265 16.73 -6.84 2.04
CA LYS A 265 17.13 -6.35 3.37
C LYS A 265 16.02 -6.40 4.41
N ILE A 266 14.80 -6.74 4.01
CA ILE A 266 13.66 -6.82 4.94
C ILE A 266 13.98 -7.85 6.03
N ALA A 267 13.88 -7.43 7.30
CA ALA A 267 14.16 -8.26 8.47
C ALA A 267 12.93 -8.43 9.40
N VAL A 268 11.76 -7.88 9.01
CA VAL A 268 10.50 -8.06 9.73
C VAL A 268 9.61 -9.06 8.99
N PRO A 269 8.77 -9.85 9.68
CA PRO A 269 7.82 -10.74 9.02
C PRO A 269 6.99 -9.98 7.98
N THR A 270 7.04 -10.41 6.73
CA THR A 270 6.41 -9.70 5.62
C THR A 270 5.63 -10.65 4.72
N LEU A 271 4.38 -10.30 4.43
CA LEU A 271 3.52 -10.98 3.46
C LEU A 271 3.49 -10.17 2.16
N VAL A 272 3.79 -10.80 1.05
CA VAL A 272 3.62 -10.22 -0.29
C VAL A 272 2.59 -11.05 -1.06
N ILE A 273 1.52 -10.42 -1.52
CA ILE A 273 0.47 -11.06 -2.33
C ILE A 273 0.55 -10.48 -3.74
N ASN A 274 0.71 -11.34 -4.73
CA ASN A 274 0.78 -10.97 -6.14
C ASN A 274 -0.07 -11.90 -7.01
N ALA A 275 -0.69 -11.34 -8.06
CA ALA A 275 -1.40 -12.12 -9.07
C ALA A 275 -0.56 -12.16 -10.36
N ASN A 276 -0.33 -13.36 -10.91
CA ASN A 276 0.40 -13.55 -12.16
C ASN A 276 -0.32 -12.90 -13.35
N ASP A 277 -1.64 -12.76 -13.24
CA ASP A 277 -2.48 -12.10 -14.23
C ASP A 277 -2.67 -10.59 -14.00
N ASP A 278 -1.97 -9.95 -13.04
CA ASP A 278 -2.10 -8.50 -12.82
C ASP A 278 -1.90 -7.76 -14.15
N PRO A 279 -2.84 -6.90 -14.57
CA PRO A 279 -2.77 -6.28 -15.89
C PRO A 279 -1.52 -5.44 -16.10
N PHE A 280 -1.00 -4.77 -15.06
CA PHE A 280 0.10 -3.81 -15.23
C PHE A 280 1.20 -3.87 -14.17
N ILE A 281 1.01 -4.51 -13.02
CA ILE A 281 2.13 -4.74 -12.11
C ILE A 281 3.03 -5.84 -12.68
N ARG A 282 4.32 -5.59 -12.62
CA ARG A 282 5.35 -6.56 -13.00
C ARG A 282 6.33 -6.72 -11.86
N ILE A 283 6.67 -7.96 -11.59
CA ILE A 283 7.80 -8.34 -10.72
C ILE A 283 8.85 -8.94 -11.63
N THR A 284 10.03 -8.32 -11.69
CA THR A 284 11.13 -8.82 -12.51
C THR A 284 11.70 -10.13 -11.93
N PRO A 285 12.33 -10.99 -12.74
CA PRO A 285 12.96 -12.21 -12.22
C PRO A 285 13.97 -11.93 -11.09
N GLU A 286 14.70 -10.82 -11.17
CA GLU A 286 15.63 -10.39 -10.12
C GLU A 286 14.89 -10.09 -8.80
N THR A 287 13.84 -9.29 -8.87
CA THR A 287 13.03 -8.96 -7.68
C THR A 287 12.33 -10.19 -7.13
N HIS A 288 11.79 -11.05 -7.99
CA HIS A 288 11.17 -12.32 -7.57
C HIS A 288 12.18 -13.19 -6.80
N ALA A 289 13.40 -13.36 -7.33
CA ALA A 289 14.45 -14.10 -6.64
C ALA A 289 14.73 -13.55 -5.24
N LYS A 290 14.83 -12.22 -5.10
CA LYS A 290 15.01 -11.56 -3.78
C LYS A 290 13.86 -11.83 -2.83
N LEU A 291 12.60 -11.77 -3.32
CA LEU A 291 11.40 -12.04 -2.51
C LEU A 291 11.36 -13.48 -2.01
N VAL A 292 11.68 -14.44 -2.86
CA VAL A 292 11.63 -15.89 -2.53
C VAL A 292 12.78 -16.29 -1.60
N THR A 293 13.96 -15.69 -1.76
CA THR A 293 15.14 -16.06 -0.96
C THR A 293 15.21 -15.38 0.40
N ASN A 294 14.45 -14.32 0.63
CA ASN A 294 14.44 -13.64 1.93
C ASN A 294 13.61 -14.45 2.96
N PRO A 295 14.20 -14.95 4.06
CA PRO A 295 13.50 -15.79 5.04
C PRO A 295 12.39 -15.07 5.82
N HIS A 296 12.37 -13.74 5.79
CA HIS A 296 11.34 -12.93 6.44
C HIS A 296 10.13 -12.68 5.54
N ILE A 297 10.19 -13.06 4.27
CA ILE A 297 9.12 -12.82 3.31
C ILE A 297 8.35 -14.11 3.02
N THR A 298 7.04 -14.04 3.17
CA THR A 298 6.09 -15.02 2.66
C THR A 298 5.49 -14.46 1.37
N LEU A 299 5.83 -15.05 0.23
CA LEU A 299 5.28 -14.66 -1.07
C LEU A 299 4.09 -15.57 -1.40
N LEU A 300 2.91 -14.99 -1.59
CA LEU A 300 1.71 -15.63 -2.10
C LEU A 300 1.48 -15.21 -3.54
N GLU A 301 1.69 -16.11 -4.46
CA GLU A 301 1.40 -15.92 -5.88
C GLU A 301 0.16 -16.70 -6.28
N THR A 302 -0.72 -16.06 -7.05
CA THR A 302 -1.95 -16.64 -7.56
C THR A 302 -2.00 -16.50 -9.07
N ASP A 303 -2.58 -17.46 -9.79
CA ASP A 303 -2.72 -17.38 -11.25
C ASP A 303 -3.70 -16.28 -11.67
N HIS A 304 -4.67 -15.98 -10.80
CA HIS A 304 -5.69 -14.96 -11.01
C HIS A 304 -5.73 -14.03 -9.81
N GLY A 305 -6.33 -12.86 -9.98
CA GLY A 305 -6.47 -11.87 -8.88
C GLY A 305 -6.66 -10.46 -9.41
N GLY A 306 -6.21 -10.21 -10.62
CA GLY A 306 -6.15 -8.87 -11.20
C GLY A 306 -5.33 -7.92 -10.34
N HIS A 307 -5.58 -6.62 -10.43
CA HIS A 307 -4.86 -5.64 -9.63
C HIS A 307 -5.58 -5.35 -8.31
N CYS A 308 -5.02 -5.78 -7.19
CA CYS A 308 -5.50 -5.55 -5.82
C CYS A 308 -6.92 -6.09 -5.52
N ALA A 309 -7.56 -6.84 -6.41
CA ALA A 309 -8.96 -7.21 -6.27
C ALA A 309 -9.17 -8.53 -5.50
N PHE A 310 -8.53 -9.59 -5.94
CA PHE A 310 -8.57 -10.93 -5.33
C PHE A 310 -9.98 -11.33 -4.86
N LEU A 311 -10.96 -11.21 -5.80
CA LEU A 311 -12.35 -11.56 -5.54
C LEU A 311 -12.54 -13.08 -5.63
N ALA A 312 -12.60 -13.72 -4.49
CA ALA A 312 -12.91 -15.13 -4.33
C ALA A 312 -14.44 -15.37 -4.22
N HIS A 313 -14.82 -16.62 -4.19
CA HIS A 313 -16.19 -17.00 -3.84
C HIS A 313 -16.46 -16.59 -2.38
N PRO A 314 -17.60 -15.94 -2.09
CA PRO A 314 -17.98 -15.69 -0.70
C PRO A 314 -18.16 -17.02 0.04
N ASN A 315 -17.49 -17.15 1.18
CA ASN A 315 -17.61 -18.28 2.08
C ASN A 315 -17.91 -17.78 3.50
N GLY A 316 -19.14 -17.30 3.68
CA GLY A 316 -19.55 -16.64 4.92
C GLY A 316 -19.04 -15.21 5.08
N ASP A 317 -18.40 -14.65 4.04
CA ASP A 317 -17.84 -13.30 4.03
C ASP A 317 -18.08 -12.55 2.69
N ASP A 318 -17.36 -11.46 2.44
CA ASP A 318 -17.48 -10.65 1.21
C ASP A 318 -16.64 -11.17 0.01
N GLY A 319 -15.92 -12.28 0.17
CA GLY A 319 -15.07 -12.87 -0.86
C GLY A 319 -13.78 -12.12 -1.16
N ARG A 320 -13.36 -11.16 -0.32
CA ARG A 320 -12.11 -10.39 -0.50
C ARG A 320 -10.92 -11.15 0.08
N TRP A 321 -10.39 -12.07 -0.68
CA TRP A 321 -9.39 -13.04 -0.24
C TRP A 321 -8.10 -12.39 0.29
N ALA A 322 -7.52 -11.42 -0.42
CA ALA A 322 -6.28 -10.77 0.02
C ALA A 322 -6.42 -10.09 1.40
N GLU A 323 -7.57 -9.48 1.68
CA GLU A 323 -7.84 -8.86 2.98
C GLU A 323 -7.90 -9.91 4.10
N ARG A 324 -8.47 -11.09 3.85
CA ARG A 324 -8.45 -12.22 4.80
C ARG A 324 -7.03 -12.72 5.03
N GLN A 325 -6.23 -12.87 3.95
CA GLN A 325 -4.84 -13.34 4.08
C GLN A 325 -4.00 -12.36 4.92
N ILE A 326 -4.17 -11.04 4.73
CA ILE A 326 -3.51 -10.02 5.55
C ILE A 326 -3.86 -10.23 7.03
N LEU A 327 -5.15 -10.33 7.37
CA LEU A 327 -5.56 -10.46 8.77
C LEU A 327 -5.17 -11.82 9.36
N SER A 328 -5.24 -12.90 8.61
CA SER A 328 -4.76 -14.22 9.02
C SER A 328 -3.26 -14.20 9.32
N PHE A 329 -2.46 -13.56 8.45
CA PHE A 329 -1.03 -13.38 8.65
C PHE A 329 -0.74 -12.53 9.90
N PHE A 330 -1.43 -11.42 10.09
CA PHE A 330 -1.25 -10.57 11.26
C PHE A 330 -1.68 -11.26 12.56
N ARG A 331 -2.76 -12.04 12.54
CA ARG A 331 -3.17 -12.88 13.67
C ARG A 331 -2.05 -13.85 14.07
N SER A 332 -1.42 -14.54 13.13
CA SER A 332 -0.30 -15.45 13.40
C SER A 332 0.93 -14.75 14.01
N ARG A 333 0.95 -13.42 13.99
CA ARG A 333 1.97 -12.56 14.62
C ARG A 333 1.47 -11.83 15.86
N GLY A 334 0.33 -12.25 16.40
CA GLY A 334 -0.22 -11.74 17.67
C GLY A 334 -0.92 -10.37 17.56
N ALA A 335 -1.58 -10.09 16.41
CA ALA A 335 -2.32 -8.84 16.22
C ALA A 335 -3.57 -8.77 17.10
N PHE A 336 -4.25 -9.89 17.32
CA PHE A 336 -5.49 -10.05 18.07
C PHE A 336 -5.72 -11.52 18.44
#